data_dff279cfca246d362ed4023ed0210a54
#
_entry.id   dff279cfca246d362ed4023ed0210a54
#
_cell.length_a   1.000
_cell.length_b   1.000
_cell.length_c   1.000
_cell.angle_alpha   90.00
_cell.angle_beta   90.00
_cell.angle_gamma   90.00
#
_symmetry.space_group_name_H-M   'P 1'
#
loop_
_entity.id
_entity.type
_entity.pdbx_description
1 polymer ?
#
loop_
_entity_poly.entity_id
_entity_poly.type
_entity_poly.pdbx_seq_one_letter_code
_entity_poly.pdbx_strand_id
1 'polypeptide(L)'
;MAPIRVALIGLSSSSPSWLSLAHLSYLLSARGQQKFQIVALQNSSLSAAEAAIKKYNFDPTVVKAYGSPEDLAKDENVDLVVSGTRVDVHYGNLKRLLEGWKATGKTAGKGVYSEWPLASNLQQVEELVALAKETGIKTAVGTQGWASPVVKKIGEVLKSGRVGKVLSSEVRLSGVTAEREVMQEKTEYFTRREVGGNMWSIGGGHLIDLLQSALGELTNVKSHFHIQRPLVPLKDSTTGTITRTVTSNTPDLLYVVGSLPASDTVQQNASLHLRMRRGPPFPGEPAFVWTLTGEKGEIRVSSKESVAIILGAGEVKIEIHDYQTDKVEEVEWKWEEWQEELPAPARNVGSVYEGVWEAWNEGISKEEGREKRYNDWEVAGRRHELLERLLVDNGF
;
A
#
# COMPACT_ATOMS: atom_id res chain seq x y z
N MET A 1 -24.59 4.87 -14.40
CA MET A 1 -24.33 5.81 -13.28
C MET A 1 -23.34 6.87 -13.78
N ALA A 2 -23.39 8.09 -13.27
CA ALA A 2 -22.41 9.12 -13.63
C ALA A 2 -21.02 8.75 -13.06
N PRO A 3 -19.93 9.08 -13.76
CA PRO A 3 -18.58 8.86 -13.23
C PRO A 3 -18.33 9.64 -11.93
N ILE A 4 -17.55 9.07 -11.01
CA ILE A 4 -17.04 9.76 -9.82
C ILE A 4 -16.04 10.82 -10.27
N ARG A 5 -16.24 12.08 -9.85
CA ARG A 5 -15.38 13.22 -10.22
C ARG A 5 -14.18 13.29 -9.28
N VAL A 6 -12.99 13.11 -9.84
CA VAL A 6 -11.74 12.89 -9.09
C VAL A 6 -10.85 14.14 -9.14
N ALA A 7 -10.34 14.54 -7.99
CA ALA A 7 -9.22 15.46 -7.86
C ALA A 7 -7.95 14.71 -7.42
N LEU A 8 -6.79 15.05 -8.01
CA LEU A 8 -5.51 14.45 -7.66
C LEU A 8 -4.64 15.47 -6.90
N ILE A 9 -4.15 15.10 -5.71
CA ILE A 9 -3.21 15.89 -4.91
C ILE A 9 -1.80 15.33 -5.10
N GLY A 10 -0.89 16.14 -5.69
CA GLY A 10 0.52 15.81 -5.81
C GLY A 10 0.93 15.16 -7.13
N LEU A 11 0.14 15.30 -8.21
CA LEU A 11 0.55 14.83 -9.53
C LEU A 11 1.68 15.73 -10.07
N SER A 12 2.92 15.22 -10.05
CA SER A 12 4.12 16.00 -10.39
C SER A 12 4.29 16.22 -11.90
N SER A 13 4.62 17.46 -12.27
CA SER A 13 5.04 17.79 -13.63
C SER A 13 6.53 17.54 -13.89
N SER A 14 7.38 17.49 -12.86
CA SER A 14 8.83 17.43 -12.99
C SER A 14 9.40 16.01 -13.07
N SER A 15 8.81 15.05 -12.38
CA SER A 15 9.30 13.67 -12.33
C SER A 15 8.15 12.67 -12.26
N PRO A 16 8.37 11.41 -12.67
CA PRO A 16 7.40 10.34 -12.43
C PRO A 16 7.14 10.21 -10.93
N SER A 17 5.88 10.12 -10.55
CA SER A 17 5.41 9.90 -9.18
C SER A 17 4.54 8.64 -9.13
N TRP A 18 4.28 8.13 -7.92
CA TRP A 18 3.37 7.00 -7.76
C TRP A 18 2.00 7.29 -8.35
N LEU A 19 1.48 8.53 -8.17
CA LEU A 19 0.25 8.96 -8.82
C LEU A 19 0.29 8.82 -10.34
N SER A 20 1.41 9.20 -10.98
CA SER A 20 1.50 9.10 -12.45
C SER A 20 1.67 7.66 -12.94
N LEU A 21 2.39 6.82 -12.19
CA LEU A 21 2.71 5.44 -12.59
C LEU A 21 1.56 4.46 -12.32
N ALA A 22 0.88 4.61 -11.19
CA ALA A 22 -0.12 3.67 -10.73
C ALA A 22 -1.55 4.21 -10.91
N HIS A 23 -1.87 5.36 -10.31
CA HIS A 23 -3.23 5.89 -10.30
C HIS A 23 -3.67 6.43 -11.66
N LEU A 24 -2.85 7.30 -12.26
CA LEU A 24 -3.19 7.92 -13.53
C LEU A 24 -3.34 6.89 -14.65
N SER A 25 -2.49 5.86 -14.65
CA SER A 25 -2.56 4.78 -15.63
C SER A 25 -3.89 4.03 -15.59
N TYR A 26 -4.44 3.78 -14.38
CA TYR A 26 -5.76 3.19 -14.27
C TYR A 26 -6.87 4.19 -14.62
N LEU A 27 -6.84 5.41 -14.07
CA LEU A 27 -7.87 6.42 -14.27
C LEU A 27 -8.04 6.83 -15.74
N LEU A 28 -6.97 6.77 -16.54
CA LEU A 28 -6.98 7.06 -17.97
C LEU A 28 -7.21 5.81 -18.84
N SER A 29 -7.27 4.62 -18.29
CA SER A 29 -7.64 3.41 -19.03
C SER A 29 -9.11 3.48 -19.50
N ALA A 30 -9.46 2.73 -20.53
CA ALA A 30 -10.85 2.65 -21.01
C ALA A 30 -11.83 2.24 -19.90
N ARG A 31 -11.39 1.34 -19.00
CA ARG A 31 -12.18 0.88 -17.84
C ARG A 31 -12.30 1.96 -16.77
N GLY A 32 -11.21 2.64 -16.44
CA GLY A 32 -11.18 3.71 -15.44
C GLY A 32 -12.05 4.90 -15.85
N GLN A 33 -12.00 5.33 -17.12
CA GLN A 33 -12.77 6.46 -17.63
C GLN A 33 -14.29 6.23 -17.64
N GLN A 34 -14.74 4.98 -17.66
CA GLN A 34 -16.18 4.66 -17.53
C GLN A 34 -16.70 4.93 -16.11
N LYS A 35 -15.83 4.94 -15.12
CA LYS A 35 -16.15 5.00 -13.68
C LYS A 35 -15.69 6.29 -13.01
N PHE A 36 -14.62 6.89 -13.50
CA PHE A 36 -13.96 8.04 -12.88
C PHE A 36 -13.65 9.10 -13.93
N GLN A 37 -13.82 10.37 -13.55
CA GLN A 37 -13.46 11.52 -14.37
C GLN A 37 -12.53 12.45 -13.58
N ILE A 38 -11.31 12.68 -14.06
CA ILE A 38 -10.42 13.67 -13.46
C ILE A 38 -10.95 15.07 -13.77
N VAL A 39 -11.22 15.85 -12.71
CA VAL A 39 -11.80 17.20 -12.82
C VAL A 39 -10.95 18.29 -12.14
N ALA A 40 -9.94 17.89 -11.34
CA ALA A 40 -9.08 18.86 -10.67
C ALA A 40 -7.69 18.27 -10.37
N LEU A 41 -6.68 19.14 -10.37
CA LEU A 41 -5.35 18.87 -9.82
C LEU A 41 -5.02 19.89 -8.74
N GLN A 42 -4.46 19.42 -7.62
CA GLN A 42 -3.91 20.27 -6.57
C GLN A 42 -2.43 19.95 -6.37
N ASN A 43 -1.59 20.95 -6.37
CA ASN A 43 -0.16 20.85 -6.11
C ASN A 43 0.30 21.92 -5.11
N SER A 44 1.62 21.99 -4.82
CA SER A 44 2.21 22.95 -3.88
C SER A 44 2.00 24.42 -4.26
N SER A 45 1.59 24.70 -5.50
CA SER A 45 1.20 26.00 -5.99
C SER A 45 0.24 25.88 -7.18
N LEU A 46 -0.49 26.95 -7.49
CA LEU A 46 -1.36 27.00 -8.68
C LEU A 46 -0.57 26.73 -9.95
N SER A 47 0.59 27.38 -10.12
CA SER A 47 1.46 27.19 -11.28
C SER A 47 1.97 25.76 -11.45
N ALA A 48 2.23 25.06 -10.33
CA ALA A 48 2.63 23.65 -10.38
C ALA A 48 1.47 22.74 -10.82
N ALA A 49 0.23 23.05 -10.43
CA ALA A 49 -0.97 22.34 -10.89
C ALA A 49 -1.24 22.59 -12.39
N GLU A 50 -1.13 23.84 -12.85
CA GLU A 50 -1.24 24.20 -14.28
C GLU A 50 -0.16 23.52 -15.14
N ALA A 51 1.08 23.47 -14.64
CA ALA A 51 2.16 22.75 -15.32
C ALA A 51 1.87 21.25 -15.44
N ALA A 52 1.23 20.63 -14.41
CA ALA A 52 0.81 19.24 -14.47
C ALA A 52 -0.34 19.02 -15.46
N ILE A 53 -1.35 19.91 -15.49
CA ILE A 53 -2.44 19.87 -16.49
C ILE A 53 -1.85 19.85 -17.90
N LYS A 54 -0.91 20.78 -18.18
CA LYS A 54 -0.23 20.86 -19.48
C LYS A 54 0.60 19.61 -19.78
N LYS A 55 1.38 19.11 -18.82
CA LYS A 55 2.24 17.93 -19.01
C LYS A 55 1.46 16.69 -19.39
N TYR A 56 0.33 16.46 -18.73
CA TYR A 56 -0.50 15.26 -18.93
C TYR A 56 -1.61 15.47 -19.98
N ASN A 57 -1.58 16.57 -20.72
CA ASN A 57 -2.52 16.92 -21.79
C ASN A 57 -3.99 16.90 -21.34
N PHE A 58 -4.26 17.34 -20.11
CA PHE A 58 -5.63 17.52 -19.67
C PHE A 58 -6.24 18.78 -20.30
N ASP A 59 -7.54 18.72 -20.58
CA ASP A 59 -8.30 19.88 -21.05
C ASP A 59 -8.48 20.89 -19.89
N PRO A 60 -7.91 22.10 -19.96
CA PRO A 60 -8.02 23.09 -18.89
C PRO A 60 -9.44 23.67 -18.72
N THR A 61 -10.36 23.40 -19.64
CA THR A 61 -11.78 23.75 -19.49
C THR A 61 -12.52 22.74 -18.61
N VAL A 62 -11.99 21.53 -18.46
CA VAL A 62 -12.54 20.43 -17.67
C VAL A 62 -11.80 20.26 -16.36
N VAL A 63 -10.45 20.25 -16.40
CA VAL A 63 -9.59 19.99 -15.25
C VAL A 63 -9.08 21.30 -14.67
N LYS A 64 -9.55 21.64 -13.47
CA LYS A 64 -9.17 22.86 -12.76
C LYS A 64 -7.87 22.69 -11.97
N ALA A 65 -7.09 23.76 -11.86
CA ALA A 65 -5.87 23.83 -11.06
C ALA A 65 -6.13 24.47 -9.69
N TYR A 66 -5.53 23.90 -8.64
CA TYR A 66 -5.57 24.42 -7.27
C TYR A 66 -4.17 24.48 -6.66
N GLY A 67 -3.88 25.55 -5.95
CA GLY A 67 -2.62 25.75 -5.22
C GLY A 67 -2.68 25.36 -3.74
N SER A 68 -3.89 25.10 -3.23
CA SER A 68 -4.09 24.72 -1.82
C SER A 68 -5.22 23.70 -1.65
N PRO A 69 -5.16 22.85 -0.61
CA PRO A 69 -6.26 21.93 -0.29
C PRO A 69 -7.54 22.64 0.10
N GLU A 70 -7.46 23.81 0.74
CA GLU A 70 -8.63 24.61 1.14
C GLU A 70 -9.40 25.16 -0.06
N ASP A 71 -8.70 25.56 -1.11
CA ASP A 71 -9.36 26.02 -2.33
C ASP A 71 -9.97 24.86 -3.10
N LEU A 72 -9.31 23.70 -3.14
CA LEU A 72 -9.88 22.46 -3.65
C LEU A 72 -11.15 22.05 -2.88
N ALA A 73 -11.16 22.19 -1.55
CA ALA A 73 -12.30 21.85 -0.71
C ALA A 73 -13.59 22.66 -1.03
N LYS A 74 -13.45 23.84 -1.63
CA LYS A 74 -14.58 24.67 -2.06
C LYS A 74 -15.23 24.20 -3.37
N ASP A 75 -14.54 23.34 -4.16
CA ASP A 75 -15.08 22.86 -5.43
C ASP A 75 -16.13 21.77 -5.21
N GLU A 76 -17.38 22.11 -5.52
CA GLU A 76 -18.54 21.21 -5.43
C GLU A 76 -18.49 20.09 -6.47
N ASN A 77 -17.72 20.29 -7.55
CA ASN A 77 -17.60 19.31 -8.64
C ASN A 77 -16.61 18.17 -8.34
N VAL A 78 -16.01 18.11 -7.15
CA VAL A 78 -15.12 17.03 -6.72
C VAL A 78 -15.87 16.11 -5.78
N ASP A 79 -15.91 14.81 -6.10
CA ASP A 79 -16.50 13.76 -5.27
C ASP A 79 -15.44 13.00 -4.48
N LEU A 80 -14.33 12.63 -5.16
CA LEU A 80 -13.22 11.87 -4.62
C LEU A 80 -11.91 12.65 -4.73
N VAL A 81 -11.21 12.82 -3.63
CA VAL A 81 -9.84 13.33 -3.64
C VAL A 81 -8.86 12.16 -3.49
N VAL A 82 -7.89 12.06 -4.38
CA VAL A 82 -6.80 11.06 -4.33
C VAL A 82 -5.51 11.77 -3.94
N SER A 83 -4.91 11.38 -2.80
CA SER A 83 -3.65 11.93 -2.30
C SER A 83 -2.51 10.93 -2.46
N GLY A 84 -1.50 11.28 -3.26
CA GLY A 84 -0.31 10.46 -3.51
C GLY A 84 0.98 11.26 -3.43
N THR A 85 1.05 12.18 -2.47
CA THR A 85 2.26 12.92 -2.13
C THR A 85 3.22 12.06 -1.28
N ARG A 86 4.38 12.58 -0.93
CA ARG A 86 5.24 11.94 0.07
C ARG A 86 4.56 12.01 1.45
N VAL A 87 4.78 10.98 2.27
CA VAL A 87 4.06 10.76 3.54
C VAL A 87 4.13 11.96 4.51
N ASP A 88 5.25 12.67 4.57
CA ASP A 88 5.45 13.83 5.46
C ASP A 88 4.57 15.06 5.12
N VAL A 89 3.95 15.06 3.94
CA VAL A 89 2.99 16.11 3.55
C VAL A 89 1.53 15.62 3.50
N HIS A 90 1.29 14.31 3.67
CA HIS A 90 -0.07 13.76 3.66
C HIS A 90 -0.94 14.41 4.71
N TYR A 91 -0.53 14.38 5.99
CA TYR A 91 -1.30 14.91 7.10
C TYR A 91 -1.72 16.36 6.87
N GLY A 92 -0.76 17.22 6.51
CA GLY A 92 -1.04 18.64 6.30
C GLY A 92 -2.06 18.88 5.18
N ASN A 93 -1.92 18.18 4.06
CA ASN A 93 -2.86 18.31 2.93
C ASN A 93 -4.25 17.77 3.28
N LEU A 94 -4.32 16.58 3.87
CA LEU A 94 -5.57 15.92 4.17
C LEU A 94 -6.35 16.64 5.29
N LYS A 95 -5.67 17.09 6.34
CA LYS A 95 -6.29 17.85 7.42
C LYS A 95 -6.93 19.13 6.89
N ARG A 96 -6.18 19.92 6.13
CA ARG A 96 -6.67 21.18 5.54
C ARG A 96 -7.85 20.96 4.56
N LEU A 97 -7.82 19.88 3.80
CA LEU A 97 -8.94 19.49 2.93
C LEU A 97 -10.19 19.17 3.73
N LEU A 98 -10.06 18.32 4.77
CA LEU A 98 -11.18 17.89 5.59
C LEU A 98 -11.78 19.04 6.42
N GLU A 99 -10.93 19.89 6.99
CA GLU A 99 -11.35 21.11 7.70
C GLU A 99 -12.07 22.08 6.74
N GLY A 100 -11.61 22.21 5.50
CA GLY A 100 -12.28 22.98 4.46
C GLY A 100 -13.66 22.42 4.11
N TRP A 101 -13.80 21.11 3.96
CA TRP A 101 -15.12 20.48 3.76
C TRP A 101 -16.04 20.65 4.99
N LYS A 102 -15.50 20.47 6.18
CA LYS A 102 -16.24 20.70 7.43
C LYS A 102 -16.77 22.14 7.51
N ALA A 103 -15.94 23.12 7.22
CA ALA A 103 -16.31 24.54 7.25
C ALA A 103 -17.41 24.89 6.24
N THR A 104 -17.45 24.22 5.08
CA THR A 104 -18.51 24.42 4.08
C THR A 104 -19.78 23.64 4.35
N GLY A 105 -19.76 22.65 5.26
CA GLY A 105 -20.86 21.72 5.51
C GLY A 105 -21.17 20.78 4.34
N LYS A 106 -20.32 20.74 3.30
CA LYS A 106 -20.53 19.97 2.06
C LYS A 106 -19.72 18.69 2.04
N THR A 107 -20.03 17.80 2.97
CA THR A 107 -19.32 16.51 3.11
C THR A 107 -20.08 15.33 2.51
N ALA A 108 -21.39 15.46 2.29
CA ALA A 108 -22.22 14.39 1.75
C ALA A 108 -21.74 13.92 0.37
N GLY A 109 -21.51 12.61 0.23
CA GLY A 109 -21.02 12.01 -1.00
C GLY A 109 -19.52 12.22 -1.29
N LYS A 110 -18.81 12.94 -0.42
CA LYS A 110 -17.36 13.17 -0.55
C LYS A 110 -16.56 12.00 -0.02
N GLY A 111 -15.35 11.84 -0.54
CA GLY A 111 -14.41 10.87 -0.05
C GLY A 111 -12.97 11.16 -0.38
N VAL A 112 -12.08 10.43 0.32
CA VAL A 112 -10.62 10.50 0.12
C VAL A 112 -10.05 9.10 -0.08
N TYR A 113 -9.25 8.94 -1.11
CA TYR A 113 -8.32 7.83 -1.29
C TYR A 113 -6.90 8.35 -1.06
N SER A 114 -6.27 7.98 0.04
CA SER A 114 -4.89 8.35 0.34
C SER A 114 -3.95 7.17 0.11
N GLU A 115 -2.73 7.47 -0.31
CA GLU A 115 -1.68 6.46 -0.35
C GLU A 115 -1.20 6.08 1.06
N TRP A 116 -0.59 4.90 1.16
CA TRP A 116 0.05 4.38 2.36
C TRP A 116 1.53 4.85 2.44
N PRO A 117 2.06 5.21 3.63
CA PRO A 117 1.38 5.39 4.93
C PRO A 117 0.45 6.60 4.96
N LEU A 118 -0.62 6.55 5.78
CA LEU A 118 -1.62 7.62 5.85
C LEU A 118 -1.03 8.94 6.37
N ALA A 119 -0.11 8.87 7.34
CA ALA A 119 0.63 10.02 7.87
C ALA A 119 1.99 9.58 8.45
N SER A 120 2.78 10.54 8.93
CA SER A 120 4.14 10.30 9.42
C SER A 120 4.22 9.58 10.76
N ASN A 121 3.20 9.68 11.60
CA ASN A 121 3.14 9.08 12.94
C ASN A 121 1.70 8.78 13.34
N LEU A 122 1.55 8.00 14.43
CA LEU A 122 0.25 7.53 14.90
C LEU A 122 -0.68 8.68 15.31
N GLN A 123 -0.19 9.70 16.00
CA GLN A 123 -1.01 10.84 16.41
C GLN A 123 -1.68 11.53 15.21
N GLN A 124 -0.93 11.79 14.14
CA GLN A 124 -1.48 12.38 12.91
C GLN A 124 -2.52 11.47 12.25
N VAL A 125 -2.31 10.16 12.29
CA VAL A 125 -3.27 9.17 11.76
C VAL A 125 -4.57 9.20 12.57
N GLU A 126 -4.49 9.20 13.90
CA GLU A 126 -5.65 9.26 14.80
C GLU A 126 -6.46 10.52 14.58
N GLU A 127 -5.79 11.68 14.45
CA GLU A 127 -6.46 12.96 14.13
C GLU A 127 -7.19 12.90 12.78
N LEU A 128 -6.57 12.35 11.73
CA LEU A 128 -7.21 12.20 10.41
C LEU A 128 -8.41 11.25 10.45
N VAL A 129 -8.28 10.11 11.13
CA VAL A 129 -9.37 9.14 11.31
C VAL A 129 -10.54 9.77 12.06
N ALA A 130 -10.26 10.50 13.15
CA ALA A 130 -11.28 11.19 13.93
C ALA A 130 -11.99 12.25 13.08
N LEU A 131 -11.25 13.07 12.33
CA LEU A 131 -11.81 14.11 11.47
C LEU A 131 -12.63 13.52 10.32
N ALA A 132 -12.20 12.40 9.74
CA ALA A 132 -12.99 11.69 8.73
C ALA A 132 -14.32 11.16 9.28
N LYS A 133 -14.31 10.61 10.50
CA LYS A 133 -15.55 10.19 11.20
C LYS A 133 -16.48 11.37 11.48
N GLU A 134 -15.94 12.46 11.99
CA GLU A 134 -16.71 13.67 12.29
C GLU A 134 -17.37 14.27 11.04
N THR A 135 -16.66 14.26 9.91
CA THR A 135 -17.17 14.78 8.63
C THR A 135 -18.07 13.79 7.89
N GLY A 136 -18.07 12.51 8.27
CA GLY A 136 -18.87 11.47 7.62
C GLY A 136 -18.43 11.15 6.18
N ILE A 137 -17.22 11.52 5.80
CA ILE A 137 -16.70 11.22 4.46
C ILE A 137 -16.32 9.74 4.31
N LYS A 138 -16.34 9.25 3.08
CA LYS A 138 -15.83 7.92 2.75
C LYS A 138 -14.31 7.97 2.65
N THR A 139 -13.62 6.92 3.13
CA THR A 139 -12.16 6.86 3.10
C THR A 139 -11.66 5.57 2.50
N ALA A 140 -10.57 5.64 1.74
CA ALA A 140 -9.81 4.49 1.25
C ALA A 140 -8.31 4.73 1.44
N VAL A 141 -7.52 3.64 1.60
CA VAL A 141 -6.06 3.72 1.74
C VAL A 141 -5.36 2.75 0.79
N GLY A 142 -4.22 3.17 0.28
CA GLY A 142 -3.43 2.48 -0.74
C GLY A 142 -2.61 1.29 -0.24
N THR A 143 -3.19 0.42 0.58
CA THR A 143 -2.57 -0.88 0.90
C THR A 143 -3.07 -1.95 -0.07
N GLN A 144 -2.66 -1.87 -1.33
CA GLN A 144 -3.24 -2.62 -2.46
C GLN A 144 -2.80 -4.09 -2.56
N GLY A 145 -1.86 -4.58 -1.71
CA GLY A 145 -1.30 -5.93 -1.81
C GLY A 145 -2.35 -7.06 -1.70
N TRP A 146 -3.39 -6.86 -0.90
CA TRP A 146 -4.50 -7.80 -0.72
C TRP A 146 -5.29 -8.03 -2.02
N ALA A 147 -5.29 -7.07 -2.94
CA ALA A 147 -6.03 -7.14 -4.21
C ALA A 147 -5.31 -8.01 -5.26
N SER A 148 -4.05 -8.40 -5.00
CA SER A 148 -3.26 -9.23 -5.90
C SER A 148 -3.93 -10.58 -6.17
N PRO A 149 -4.00 -11.04 -7.42
CA PRO A 149 -4.52 -12.38 -7.76
C PRO A 149 -3.73 -13.50 -7.09
N VAL A 150 -2.47 -13.28 -6.75
CA VAL A 150 -1.67 -14.23 -5.95
C VAL A 150 -2.28 -14.43 -4.57
N VAL A 151 -2.64 -13.35 -3.87
CA VAL A 151 -3.25 -13.42 -2.53
C VAL A 151 -4.65 -14.03 -2.58
N LYS A 152 -5.43 -13.68 -3.59
CA LYS A 152 -6.74 -14.29 -3.84
C LYS A 152 -6.61 -15.80 -4.09
N LYS A 153 -5.64 -16.23 -4.91
CA LYS A 153 -5.37 -17.66 -5.18
C LYS A 153 -4.97 -18.42 -3.93
N ILE A 154 -4.14 -17.83 -3.06
CA ILE A 154 -3.82 -18.42 -1.75
C ILE A 154 -5.09 -18.61 -0.91
N GLY A 155 -5.96 -17.59 -0.86
CA GLY A 155 -7.24 -17.68 -0.17
C GLY A 155 -8.14 -18.80 -0.72
N GLU A 156 -8.19 -18.98 -2.04
CA GLU A 156 -8.93 -20.09 -2.69
C GLU A 156 -8.35 -21.46 -2.28
N VAL A 157 -7.02 -21.63 -2.31
CA VAL A 157 -6.35 -22.87 -1.91
C VAL A 157 -6.62 -23.19 -0.43
N LEU A 158 -6.56 -22.20 0.45
CA LEU A 158 -6.86 -22.39 1.88
C LEU A 158 -8.32 -22.80 2.08
N LYS A 159 -9.27 -22.11 1.44
CA LYS A 159 -10.71 -22.40 1.52
C LYS A 159 -11.06 -23.78 0.94
N SER A 160 -10.32 -24.28 -0.04
CA SER A 160 -10.53 -25.62 -0.59
C SER A 160 -10.20 -26.76 0.39
N GLY A 161 -9.49 -26.46 1.48
CA GLY A 161 -9.04 -27.43 2.45
C GLY A 161 -7.90 -28.34 1.97
N ARG A 162 -7.33 -28.06 0.80
CA ARG A 162 -6.28 -28.87 0.18
C ARG A 162 -5.06 -29.06 1.08
N VAL A 163 -4.64 -28.02 1.79
CA VAL A 163 -3.52 -28.10 2.75
C VAL A 163 -3.99 -28.30 4.21
N GLY A 164 -5.30 -28.43 4.45
CA GLY A 164 -5.87 -28.41 5.79
C GLY A 164 -5.82 -27.01 6.41
N LYS A 165 -5.96 -26.91 7.73
CA LYS A 165 -5.81 -25.64 8.44
C LYS A 165 -4.34 -25.25 8.55
N VAL A 166 -4.07 -23.95 8.39
CA VAL A 166 -2.73 -23.38 8.58
C VAL A 166 -2.30 -23.54 10.03
N LEU A 167 -1.13 -24.12 10.25
CA LEU A 167 -0.47 -24.33 11.53
C LEU A 167 0.56 -23.24 11.82
N SER A 168 1.28 -22.81 10.77
CA SER A 168 2.26 -21.72 10.84
C SER A 168 2.42 -21.03 9.48
N SER A 169 2.90 -19.79 9.55
CA SER A 169 3.27 -18.98 8.39
C SER A 169 4.65 -18.39 8.58
N GLU A 170 5.53 -18.53 7.61
CA GLU A 170 6.86 -17.93 7.60
C GLU A 170 7.04 -17.02 6.40
N VAL A 171 7.56 -15.80 6.63
CA VAL A 171 7.86 -14.86 5.56
C VAL A 171 9.32 -14.41 5.65
N ARG A 172 10.04 -14.52 4.55
CA ARG A 172 11.38 -13.98 4.39
C ARG A 172 11.39 -12.99 3.24
N LEU A 173 11.80 -11.74 3.54
CA LEU A 173 11.89 -10.66 2.56
C LEU A 173 13.26 -10.00 2.63
N SER A 174 13.90 -9.83 1.49
CA SER A 174 15.18 -9.15 1.32
C SER A 174 15.09 -8.17 0.15
N GLY A 175 15.73 -7.01 0.24
CA GLY A 175 15.85 -6.10 -0.91
C GLY A 175 14.78 -5.04 -1.06
N VAL A 176 14.06 -4.67 -0.01
CA VAL A 176 13.09 -3.54 -0.05
C VAL A 176 13.76 -2.24 -0.51
N THR A 177 15.02 -2.06 -0.14
CA THR A 177 15.94 -1.12 -0.79
C THR A 177 17.00 -1.95 -1.52
N ALA A 178 17.15 -1.74 -2.82
CA ALA A 178 17.87 -2.63 -3.70
C ALA A 178 19.36 -2.85 -3.32
N GLU A 179 20.02 -1.84 -2.75
CA GLU A 179 21.44 -1.90 -2.44
C GLU A 179 21.68 -2.19 -0.95
N ARG A 180 22.74 -2.96 -0.65
CA ARG A 180 23.07 -3.38 0.71
C ARG A 180 23.64 -2.24 1.56
N GLU A 181 24.54 -1.47 1.02
CA GLU A 181 25.33 -0.48 1.75
C GLU A 181 24.94 0.96 1.44
N VAL A 182 24.68 1.26 0.18
CA VAL A 182 24.35 2.59 -0.29
C VAL A 182 22.85 2.78 -0.45
N MET A 183 22.39 4.04 -0.55
CA MET A 183 21.02 4.39 -0.86
C MET A 183 20.99 5.46 -1.93
N GLN A 184 19.98 5.45 -2.79
CA GLN A 184 19.78 6.54 -3.74
C GLN A 184 19.42 7.83 -3.02
N GLU A 185 20.02 8.96 -3.40
CA GLU A 185 19.81 10.25 -2.73
C GLU A 185 18.33 10.65 -2.66
N LYS A 186 17.56 10.37 -3.71
CA LYS A 186 16.11 10.63 -3.75
C LYS A 186 15.30 9.86 -2.69
N THR A 187 15.88 8.80 -2.11
CA THR A 187 15.27 7.98 -1.06
C THR A 187 15.93 8.21 0.31
N GLU A 188 16.73 9.26 0.48
CA GLU A 188 17.36 9.61 1.77
C GLU A 188 16.34 9.64 2.92
N TYR A 189 15.14 10.13 2.67
CA TYR A 189 14.08 10.21 3.68
C TYR A 189 13.78 8.87 4.38
N PHE A 190 14.12 7.72 3.76
CA PHE A 190 14.02 6.40 4.39
C PHE A 190 14.94 6.24 5.60
N THR A 191 15.98 7.07 5.74
CA THR A 191 16.90 7.03 6.88
C THR A 191 16.39 7.81 8.09
N ARG A 192 15.26 8.54 7.95
CA ARG A 192 14.72 9.44 8.96
C ARG A 192 13.33 8.99 9.42
N ARG A 193 13.23 8.52 10.68
CA ARG A 193 11.97 8.04 11.26
C ARG A 193 10.89 9.11 11.26
N GLU A 194 11.24 10.34 11.58
CA GLU A 194 10.32 11.48 11.68
C GLU A 194 9.59 11.83 10.38
N VAL A 195 10.14 11.42 9.23
CA VAL A 195 9.47 11.58 7.93
C VAL A 195 8.30 10.60 7.79
N GLY A 196 8.31 9.47 8.52
CA GLY A 196 7.25 8.47 8.50
C GLY A 196 7.30 7.50 7.32
N GLY A 197 8.21 7.72 6.35
CA GLY A 197 8.37 6.87 5.17
C GLY A 197 9.71 6.13 5.21
N ASN A 198 9.71 4.87 5.59
CA ASN A 198 10.93 4.05 5.67
C ASN A 198 10.63 2.58 5.33
N MET A 199 11.64 1.72 5.44
CA MET A 199 11.50 0.30 5.11
C MET A 199 10.40 -0.39 5.92
N TRP A 200 10.26 -0.05 7.22
CA TRP A 200 9.25 -0.66 8.06
C TRP A 200 7.86 -0.07 7.81
N SER A 201 7.72 1.26 7.85
CA SER A 201 6.41 1.91 7.70
C SER A 201 5.81 1.67 6.31
N ILE A 202 6.60 1.78 5.23
CA ILE A 202 6.11 1.54 3.87
C ILE A 202 6.08 0.04 3.59
N GLY A 203 7.25 -0.60 3.50
CA GLY A 203 7.36 -2.00 3.08
C GLY A 203 6.76 -2.96 4.09
N GLY A 204 7.05 -2.77 5.38
CA GLY A 204 6.49 -3.57 6.47
C GLY A 204 4.98 -3.40 6.58
N GLY A 205 4.47 -2.18 6.45
CA GLY A 205 3.04 -1.91 6.50
C GLY A 205 2.26 -2.59 5.38
N HIS A 206 2.72 -2.47 4.13
CA HIS A 206 2.14 -3.22 3.01
C HIS A 206 2.19 -4.73 3.22
N LEU A 207 3.32 -5.25 3.72
CA LEU A 207 3.49 -6.68 3.94
C LEU A 207 2.58 -7.20 5.06
N ILE A 208 2.54 -6.52 6.20
CA ILE A 208 1.64 -6.87 7.31
C ILE A 208 0.18 -6.82 6.86
N ASP A 209 -0.24 -5.79 6.13
CA ASP A 209 -1.60 -5.71 5.61
C ASP A 209 -1.94 -6.88 4.65
N LEU A 210 -1.03 -7.22 3.75
CA LEU A 210 -1.18 -8.35 2.85
C LEU A 210 -1.34 -9.67 3.62
N LEU A 211 -0.47 -9.94 4.60
CA LEU A 211 -0.50 -11.15 5.41
C LEU A 211 -1.78 -11.25 6.25
N GLN A 212 -2.16 -10.14 6.90
CA GLN A 212 -3.37 -10.09 7.72
C GLN A 212 -4.65 -10.18 6.88
N SER A 213 -4.63 -9.74 5.63
CA SER A 213 -5.78 -9.90 4.73
C SER A 213 -6.03 -11.37 4.34
N ALA A 214 -4.98 -12.18 4.29
CA ALA A 214 -5.08 -13.61 3.97
C ALA A 214 -5.33 -14.50 5.20
N LEU A 215 -4.77 -14.13 6.37
CA LEU A 215 -4.68 -15.00 7.54
C LEU A 215 -5.40 -14.44 8.79
N GLY A 216 -5.90 -13.21 8.73
CA GLY A 216 -6.53 -12.50 9.85
C GLY A 216 -5.56 -11.65 10.67
N GLU A 217 -6.11 -10.82 11.55
CA GLU A 217 -5.37 -9.85 12.36
C GLU A 217 -4.45 -10.55 13.37
N LEU A 218 -3.16 -10.16 13.37
CA LEU A 218 -2.16 -10.71 14.27
C LEU A 218 -2.41 -10.30 15.73
N THR A 219 -2.22 -11.25 16.64
CA THR A 219 -2.24 -11.03 18.09
C THR A 219 -0.92 -11.46 18.74
N ASN A 220 -0.68 -11.06 19.99
CA ASN A 220 0.53 -11.43 20.75
C ASN A 220 1.83 -11.12 19.98
N VAL A 221 1.85 -10.02 19.24
CA VAL A 221 2.96 -9.67 18.35
C VAL A 221 4.16 -9.20 19.18
N LYS A 222 5.32 -9.78 18.89
CA LYS A 222 6.65 -9.42 19.40
C LYS A 222 7.58 -9.17 18.24
N SER A 223 8.61 -8.35 18.47
CA SER A 223 9.57 -8.00 17.44
C SER A 223 10.98 -7.81 17.98
N HIS A 224 11.94 -7.91 17.08
CA HIS A 224 13.32 -7.49 17.31
C HIS A 224 13.79 -6.71 16.10
N PHE A 225 14.00 -5.40 16.28
CA PHE A 225 14.44 -4.49 15.23
C PHE A 225 15.85 -4.01 15.50
N HIS A 226 16.63 -3.85 14.44
CA HIS A 226 18.01 -3.45 14.55
C HIS A 226 18.44 -2.56 13.38
N ILE A 227 19.29 -1.56 13.68
CA ILE A 227 20.02 -0.80 12.66
C ILE A 227 21.39 -1.46 12.48
N GLN A 228 21.53 -2.26 11.43
CA GLN A 228 22.81 -2.91 11.10
C GLN A 228 23.80 -1.93 10.46
N ARG A 229 23.27 -0.91 9.75
CA ARG A 229 24.07 0.09 9.03
C ARG A 229 23.61 1.49 9.40
N PRO A 230 24.13 2.04 10.53
CA PRO A 230 23.73 3.36 11.00
C PRO A 230 24.27 4.49 10.10
N LEU A 231 25.38 4.26 9.38
CA LEU A 231 25.95 5.21 8.41
C LEU A 231 25.61 4.74 7.00
N VAL A 232 24.89 5.58 6.26
CA VAL A 232 24.38 5.26 4.93
C VAL A 232 24.97 6.22 3.90
N PRO A 233 25.89 5.77 3.03
CA PRO A 233 26.34 6.56 1.90
C PRO A 233 25.18 6.80 0.91
N LEU A 234 25.02 8.04 0.48
CA LEU A 234 24.03 8.44 -0.53
C LEU A 234 24.69 8.52 -1.90
N LYS A 235 23.99 7.96 -2.90
CA LYS A 235 24.46 7.86 -4.27
C LYS A 235 23.56 8.69 -5.18
N ASP A 236 24.14 9.56 -5.97
CA ASP A 236 23.43 10.24 -7.05
C ASP A 236 23.00 9.25 -8.11
N SER A 237 21.72 9.31 -8.50
CA SER A 237 21.11 8.34 -9.42
C SER A 237 21.60 8.49 -10.87
N THR A 238 22.15 9.65 -11.24
CA THR A 238 22.62 9.97 -12.59
C THR A 238 24.07 9.61 -12.78
N THR A 239 24.92 10.07 -11.84
CA THR A 239 26.37 9.90 -11.95
C THR A 239 26.88 8.60 -11.32
N GLY A 240 26.10 8.00 -10.41
CA GLY A 240 26.52 6.83 -9.65
C GLY A 240 27.54 7.12 -8.54
N THR A 241 27.91 8.39 -8.32
CA THR A 241 28.89 8.80 -7.32
C THR A 241 28.29 8.92 -5.94
N ILE A 242 29.07 8.65 -4.89
CA ILE A 242 28.68 8.93 -3.50
C ILE A 242 28.79 10.43 -3.25
N THR A 243 27.67 11.06 -2.90
CA THR A 243 27.60 12.51 -2.65
C THR A 243 27.90 12.86 -1.20
N ARG A 244 27.39 12.06 -0.27
CA ARG A 244 27.58 12.22 1.18
C ARG A 244 27.19 10.95 1.94
N THR A 245 27.47 10.93 3.23
CA THR A 245 26.99 9.88 4.16
C THR A 245 26.09 10.51 5.21
N VAL A 246 24.96 9.84 5.50
CA VAL A 246 23.98 10.27 6.52
C VAL A 246 23.85 9.23 7.61
N THR A 247 23.43 9.66 8.81
CA THR A 247 23.09 8.75 9.90
C THR A 247 21.63 8.34 9.78
N SER A 248 21.36 7.02 9.83
CA SER A 248 20.00 6.48 9.86
C SER A 248 19.54 6.26 11.31
N ASN A 249 18.28 6.62 11.59
CA ASN A 249 17.57 6.28 12.83
C ASN A 249 16.40 5.33 12.56
N THR A 250 16.38 4.64 11.40
CA THR A 250 15.37 3.65 11.02
C THR A 250 15.97 2.24 10.97
N PRO A 251 15.24 1.20 11.45
CA PRO A 251 15.75 -0.17 11.42
C PRO A 251 15.87 -0.69 9.98
N ASP A 252 16.89 -1.50 9.73
CA ASP A 252 17.16 -2.15 8.43
C ASP A 252 17.24 -3.69 8.51
N LEU A 253 17.02 -4.25 9.70
CA LEU A 253 16.77 -5.66 9.98
C LEU A 253 15.60 -5.76 10.97
N LEU A 254 14.57 -6.54 10.59
CA LEU A 254 13.33 -6.66 11.33
C LEU A 254 12.91 -8.13 11.44
N TYR A 255 12.63 -8.54 12.66
CA TYR A 255 11.99 -9.81 12.97
C TYR A 255 10.67 -9.53 13.70
N VAL A 256 9.61 -10.19 13.25
CA VAL A 256 8.28 -10.12 13.88
C VAL A 256 7.77 -11.53 14.07
N VAL A 257 7.23 -11.82 15.23
CA VAL A 257 6.50 -13.05 15.53
C VAL A 257 5.14 -12.69 16.10
N GLY A 258 4.11 -13.47 15.78
CA GLY A 258 2.77 -13.25 16.31
C GLY A 258 1.91 -14.49 16.21
N SER A 259 0.74 -14.44 16.83
CA SER A 259 -0.29 -15.47 16.74
C SER A 259 -1.31 -15.10 15.69
N LEU A 260 -1.75 -16.09 14.92
CA LEU A 260 -2.85 -15.95 13.96
C LEU A 260 -4.18 -16.28 14.65
N PRO A 261 -5.28 -15.60 14.33
CA PRO A 261 -6.59 -15.93 14.89
C PRO A 261 -7.11 -17.24 14.30
N ALA A 262 -7.81 -18.02 15.13
CA ALA A 262 -8.51 -19.20 14.65
C ALA A 262 -9.61 -18.83 13.64
N SER A 263 -9.71 -19.63 12.57
CA SER A 263 -10.75 -19.49 11.56
C SER A 263 -11.05 -20.86 10.91
N ASP A 264 -11.88 -20.86 9.87
CA ASP A 264 -12.12 -22.07 9.08
C ASP A 264 -10.85 -22.59 8.39
N THR A 265 -9.91 -21.69 8.08
CA THR A 265 -8.66 -22.00 7.37
C THR A 265 -7.40 -21.93 8.23
N VAL A 266 -7.49 -21.44 9.48
CA VAL A 266 -6.35 -21.26 10.39
C VAL A 266 -6.62 -21.96 11.72
N GLN A 267 -5.67 -22.76 12.18
CA GLN A 267 -5.77 -23.44 13.48
C GLN A 267 -5.58 -22.43 14.63
N GLN A 268 -6.22 -22.69 15.75
CA GLN A 268 -5.98 -21.91 16.97
C GLN A 268 -4.51 -21.97 17.39
N ASN A 269 -3.95 -20.82 17.76
CA ASN A 269 -2.54 -20.62 18.09
C ASN A 269 -1.54 -20.85 16.95
N ALA A 270 -1.99 -20.89 15.73
CA ALA A 270 -1.09 -20.84 14.58
C ALA A 270 -0.20 -19.59 14.67
N SER A 271 1.06 -19.74 14.28
CA SER A 271 2.06 -18.65 14.41
C SER A 271 2.43 -18.03 13.08
N LEU A 272 2.81 -16.76 13.12
CA LEU A 272 3.45 -16.09 12.00
C LEU A 272 4.86 -15.65 12.40
N HIS A 273 5.82 -15.89 11.51
CA HIS A 273 7.21 -15.45 11.61
C HIS A 273 7.56 -14.62 10.37
N LEU A 274 8.06 -13.42 10.59
CA LEU A 274 8.49 -12.52 9.52
C LEU A 274 9.92 -12.08 9.76
N ARG A 275 10.77 -12.23 8.74
CA ARG A 275 12.08 -11.58 8.65
C ARG A 275 12.11 -10.68 7.43
N MET A 276 12.44 -9.41 7.64
CA MET A 276 12.62 -8.42 6.60
C MET A 276 13.97 -7.72 6.77
N ARG A 277 14.75 -7.58 5.71
CA ARG A 277 16.05 -6.92 5.77
C ARG A 277 16.38 -6.13 4.51
N ARG A 278 17.23 -5.14 4.66
CA ARG A 278 17.83 -4.39 3.57
C ARG A 278 18.82 -5.25 2.77
N GLY A 279 19.00 -4.89 1.49
CA GLY A 279 19.94 -5.49 0.55
C GLY A 279 19.47 -6.80 -0.07
N PRO A 280 20.10 -7.22 -1.17
CA PRO A 280 19.67 -8.37 -1.97
C PRO A 280 19.71 -9.67 -1.16
N PRO A 281 18.97 -10.72 -1.59
CA PRO A 281 19.05 -12.05 -1.02
C PRO A 281 20.43 -12.67 -1.22
N PHE A 282 20.63 -13.87 -0.71
CA PHE A 282 21.80 -14.69 -1.07
C PHE A 282 21.74 -15.01 -2.58
N PRO A 283 22.88 -15.01 -3.29
CA PRO A 283 22.91 -15.33 -4.72
C PRO A 283 22.19 -16.65 -5.04
N GLY A 284 21.23 -16.60 -5.95
CA GLY A 284 20.42 -17.76 -6.34
C GLY A 284 19.14 -17.96 -5.51
N GLU A 285 18.98 -17.29 -4.36
CA GLU A 285 17.74 -17.36 -3.58
C GLU A 285 16.71 -16.31 -4.03
N PRO A 286 15.41 -16.58 -3.87
CA PRO A 286 14.37 -15.59 -4.08
C PRO A 286 14.45 -14.48 -3.02
N ALA A 287 14.09 -13.25 -3.43
CA ALA A 287 14.04 -12.09 -2.53
C ALA A 287 12.82 -12.13 -1.61
N PHE A 288 11.74 -12.75 -2.04
CA PHE A 288 10.52 -12.98 -1.29
C PHE A 288 10.21 -14.47 -1.22
N VAL A 289 9.97 -14.98 -0.02
CA VAL A 289 9.45 -16.34 0.22
C VAL A 289 8.39 -16.25 1.31
N TRP A 290 7.22 -16.79 1.04
CA TRP A 290 6.15 -16.94 2.00
C TRP A 290 5.70 -18.40 2.03
N THR A 291 5.89 -19.07 3.16
CA THR A 291 5.52 -20.45 3.40
C THR A 291 4.34 -20.52 4.36
N LEU A 292 3.35 -21.33 4.03
CA LEU A 292 2.16 -21.61 4.83
C LEU A 292 2.13 -23.12 5.09
N THR A 293 2.52 -23.55 6.28
CA THR A 293 2.47 -24.96 6.68
C THR A 293 1.09 -25.29 7.19
N GLY A 294 0.42 -26.24 6.58
CA GLY A 294 -0.89 -26.73 6.95
C GLY A 294 -0.86 -28.17 7.47
N GLU A 295 -2.04 -28.69 7.89
CA GLU A 295 -2.19 -30.04 8.42
C GLU A 295 -1.92 -31.14 7.38
N LYS A 296 -2.18 -30.86 6.08
CA LYS A 296 -2.14 -31.84 4.99
C LYS A 296 -1.15 -31.50 3.89
N GLY A 297 -0.53 -30.34 3.96
CA GLY A 297 0.40 -29.87 2.93
C GLY A 297 0.95 -28.48 3.27
N GLU A 298 1.82 -27.99 2.38
CA GLU A 298 2.47 -26.71 2.52
C GLU A 298 2.32 -25.88 1.23
N ILE A 299 2.03 -24.59 1.37
CA ILE A 299 2.04 -23.64 0.27
C ILE A 299 3.34 -22.84 0.35
N ARG A 300 4.03 -22.71 -0.76
CA ARG A 300 5.20 -21.85 -0.90
C ARG A 300 4.97 -20.84 -2.01
N VAL A 301 5.07 -19.56 -1.65
CA VAL A 301 5.03 -18.44 -2.60
C VAL A 301 6.42 -17.85 -2.69
N SER A 302 6.97 -17.71 -3.89
CA SER A 302 8.32 -17.17 -4.06
C SER A 302 8.40 -16.19 -5.23
N SER A 303 9.31 -15.20 -5.11
CA SER A 303 9.62 -14.25 -6.18
C SER A 303 11.07 -13.78 -6.07
N LYS A 304 11.68 -13.49 -7.24
CA LYS A 304 12.99 -12.84 -7.31
C LYS A 304 12.94 -11.37 -6.90
N GLU A 305 11.76 -10.72 -7.03
CA GLU A 305 11.50 -9.34 -6.64
C GLU A 305 10.85 -9.30 -5.26
N SER A 306 11.42 -8.51 -4.36
CA SER A 306 10.96 -8.43 -2.96
C SER A 306 9.52 -7.91 -2.78
N VAL A 307 9.06 -7.07 -3.71
CA VAL A 307 7.75 -6.39 -3.63
C VAL A 307 6.80 -6.79 -4.79
N ALA A 308 7.09 -7.90 -5.48
CA ALA A 308 6.34 -8.36 -6.65
C ALA A 308 4.81 -8.40 -6.44
N ILE A 309 4.37 -9.00 -5.33
CA ILE A 309 2.94 -9.14 -5.02
C ILE A 309 2.30 -7.77 -4.80
N ILE A 310 2.99 -6.87 -4.09
CA ILE A 310 2.47 -5.54 -3.73
C ILE A 310 2.38 -4.64 -4.98
N LEU A 311 3.43 -4.65 -5.79
CA LEU A 311 3.53 -3.80 -6.98
C LEU A 311 2.89 -4.41 -8.24
N GLY A 312 2.47 -5.67 -8.19
CA GLY A 312 1.95 -6.36 -9.38
C GLY A 312 2.99 -6.57 -10.48
N ALA A 313 4.28 -6.58 -10.12
CA ALA A 313 5.42 -6.66 -11.03
C ALA A 313 6.30 -7.88 -10.73
N GLY A 314 6.91 -8.44 -11.78
CA GLY A 314 7.79 -9.60 -11.63
C GLY A 314 7.06 -10.94 -11.63
N GLU A 315 7.84 -11.99 -11.58
CA GLU A 315 7.36 -13.38 -11.58
C GLU A 315 7.12 -13.86 -10.15
N VAL A 316 5.93 -14.37 -9.89
CA VAL A 316 5.57 -14.98 -8.59
C VAL A 316 5.15 -16.42 -8.84
N LYS A 317 5.78 -17.34 -8.14
CA LYS A 317 5.49 -18.77 -8.18
C LYS A 317 4.72 -19.20 -6.95
N ILE A 318 3.66 -19.98 -7.12
CA ILE A 318 2.92 -20.65 -6.05
C ILE A 318 3.11 -22.15 -6.21
N GLU A 319 3.63 -22.81 -5.19
CA GLU A 319 3.84 -24.26 -5.16
C GLU A 319 3.09 -24.85 -3.98
N ILE A 320 2.54 -26.04 -4.13
CA ILE A 320 1.93 -26.82 -3.05
C ILE A 320 2.64 -28.16 -2.95
N HIS A 321 3.15 -28.46 -1.76
CA HIS A 321 3.60 -29.77 -1.37
C HIS A 321 2.49 -30.52 -0.65
N ASP A 322 2.00 -31.61 -1.22
CA ASP A 322 0.98 -32.46 -0.65
C ASP A 322 1.65 -33.57 0.18
N TYR A 323 1.35 -33.64 1.48
CA TYR A 323 2.01 -34.58 2.42
C TYR A 323 1.59 -36.03 2.22
N GLN A 324 0.40 -36.28 1.64
CA GLN A 324 -0.07 -37.63 1.42
C GLN A 324 0.64 -38.29 0.23
N THR A 325 0.86 -37.51 -0.83
CA THR A 325 1.49 -38.00 -2.07
C THR A 325 2.96 -37.71 -2.18
N ASP A 326 3.49 -36.89 -1.28
CA ASP A 326 4.88 -36.34 -1.28
C ASP A 326 5.25 -35.66 -2.62
N LYS A 327 4.26 -35.03 -3.28
CA LYS A 327 4.44 -34.33 -4.56
C LYS A 327 4.35 -32.84 -4.38
N VAL A 328 5.17 -32.15 -5.15
CA VAL A 328 5.08 -30.68 -5.32
C VAL A 328 4.46 -30.38 -6.67
N GLU A 329 3.44 -29.53 -6.68
CA GLU A 329 2.86 -29.02 -7.92
C GLU A 329 2.79 -27.49 -7.90
N GLU A 330 2.92 -26.90 -9.06
CA GLU A 330 2.74 -25.46 -9.26
C GLU A 330 1.28 -25.12 -9.44
N VAL A 331 0.83 -24.05 -8.79
CA VAL A 331 -0.54 -23.54 -8.89
C VAL A 331 -0.57 -22.31 -9.79
N GLU A 332 -1.28 -22.40 -10.88
CA GLU A 332 -1.45 -21.29 -11.81
C GLU A 332 -2.31 -20.19 -11.20
N TRP A 333 -1.91 -18.97 -11.44
CA TRP A 333 -2.65 -17.76 -11.17
C TRP A 333 -2.49 -16.79 -12.36
N LYS A 334 -3.42 -15.87 -12.56
CA LYS A 334 -3.37 -14.92 -13.67
C LYS A 334 -4.01 -13.60 -13.29
N TRP A 335 -3.58 -12.55 -13.95
CA TRP A 335 -4.28 -11.27 -13.95
C TRP A 335 -5.58 -11.39 -14.74
N GLU A 336 -6.55 -10.51 -14.47
CA GLU A 336 -7.70 -10.30 -15.35
C GLU A 336 -7.23 -9.55 -16.61
N GLU A 337 -7.90 -9.75 -17.75
CA GLU A 337 -7.49 -9.12 -19.03
C GLU A 337 -7.29 -7.61 -18.91
N TRP A 338 -8.20 -6.91 -18.26
CA TRP A 338 -8.07 -5.46 -18.07
C TRP A 338 -6.87 -5.06 -17.20
N GLN A 339 -6.41 -5.92 -16.31
CA GLN A 339 -5.21 -5.69 -15.50
C GLN A 339 -3.93 -5.92 -16.33
N GLU A 340 -3.95 -6.88 -17.25
CA GLU A 340 -2.82 -7.14 -18.14
C GLU A 340 -2.53 -5.97 -19.07
N GLU A 341 -3.56 -5.22 -19.48
CA GLU A 341 -3.43 -4.00 -20.27
C GLU A 341 -2.76 -2.84 -19.52
N LEU A 342 -2.70 -2.91 -18.18
CA LEU A 342 -2.13 -1.86 -17.34
C LEU A 342 -0.64 -2.10 -17.07
N PRO A 343 0.15 -1.02 -16.91
CA PRO A 343 1.48 -1.15 -16.35
C PRO A 343 1.41 -1.75 -14.95
N ALA A 344 2.40 -2.56 -14.59
CA ALA A 344 2.40 -3.36 -13.36
C ALA A 344 1.98 -2.57 -12.08
N PRO A 345 2.51 -1.36 -11.80
CA PRO A 345 2.09 -0.60 -10.61
C PRO A 345 0.60 -0.26 -10.55
N ALA A 346 -0.07 -0.18 -11.71
CA ALA A 346 -1.48 0.20 -11.78
C ALA A 346 -2.45 -0.97 -11.58
N ARG A 347 -2.01 -2.23 -11.66
CA ARG A 347 -2.85 -3.42 -11.62
C ARG A 347 -3.60 -3.57 -10.29
N ASN A 348 -2.85 -3.63 -9.19
CA ASN A 348 -3.45 -3.73 -7.85
C ASN A 348 -4.16 -2.44 -7.44
N VAL A 349 -3.62 -1.28 -7.79
CA VAL A 349 -4.25 0.02 -7.54
C VAL A 349 -5.58 0.12 -8.28
N GLY A 350 -5.65 -0.35 -9.52
CA GLY A 350 -6.89 -0.46 -10.29
C GLY A 350 -7.95 -1.29 -9.55
N SER A 351 -7.56 -2.41 -8.95
CA SER A 351 -8.50 -3.23 -8.16
C SER A 351 -9.04 -2.50 -6.92
N VAL A 352 -8.25 -1.63 -6.30
CA VAL A 352 -8.75 -0.77 -5.21
C VAL A 352 -9.80 0.22 -5.73
N TYR A 353 -9.55 0.85 -6.88
CA TYR A 353 -10.54 1.73 -7.52
C TYR A 353 -11.83 0.98 -7.88
N GLU A 354 -11.73 -0.24 -8.40
CA GLU A 354 -12.91 -1.08 -8.68
C GLU A 354 -13.73 -1.30 -7.41
N GLY A 355 -13.07 -1.67 -6.30
CA GLY A 355 -13.72 -1.85 -5.01
C GLY A 355 -14.34 -0.57 -4.45
N VAL A 356 -13.66 0.58 -4.62
CA VAL A 356 -14.20 1.90 -4.24
C VAL A 356 -15.44 2.22 -5.08
N TRP A 357 -15.39 2.03 -6.40
CA TRP A 357 -16.55 2.25 -7.26
C TRP A 357 -17.76 1.42 -6.85
N GLU A 358 -17.58 0.12 -6.67
CA GLU A 358 -18.65 -0.79 -6.29
C GLU A 358 -19.29 -0.42 -4.95
N ALA A 359 -18.46 -0.17 -3.93
CA ALA A 359 -18.96 0.17 -2.60
C ALA A 359 -19.64 1.55 -2.55
N TRP A 360 -19.15 2.52 -3.32
CA TRP A 360 -19.65 3.88 -3.24
C TRP A 360 -20.89 4.13 -4.09
N ASN A 361 -21.04 3.43 -5.21
CA ASN A 361 -22.19 3.57 -6.11
C ASN A 361 -23.29 2.54 -5.88
N GLU A 362 -22.94 1.33 -5.48
CA GLU A 362 -23.89 0.25 -5.31
C GLU A 362 -24.42 0.14 -3.88
N GLY A 363 -23.89 0.95 -2.94
CA GLY A 363 -24.30 0.94 -1.53
C GLY A 363 -23.94 -0.35 -0.81
N ILE A 364 -23.04 -1.17 -1.38
CA ILE A 364 -22.63 -2.43 -0.80
C ILE A 364 -21.75 -2.16 0.42
N SER A 365 -22.23 -2.56 1.61
CA SER A 365 -21.49 -2.37 2.85
C SER A 365 -20.21 -3.21 2.83
N LYS A 366 -19.17 -2.73 3.52
CA LYS A 366 -17.87 -3.38 3.67
C LYS A 366 -17.94 -4.78 4.29
N GLU A 367 -19.01 -5.09 5.04
CA GLU A 367 -19.03 -6.14 6.06
C GLU A 367 -19.96 -7.31 5.77
N GLU A 368 -20.81 -7.25 4.75
CA GLU A 368 -21.76 -8.33 4.48
C GLU A 368 -21.13 -9.53 3.80
N GLY A 369 -20.31 -10.30 4.53
CA GLY A 369 -19.92 -11.68 4.16
C GLY A 369 -19.24 -11.87 2.80
N ARG A 370 -18.83 -10.80 2.13
CA ARG A 370 -18.21 -10.78 0.81
C ARG A 370 -16.74 -10.37 0.90
N GLU A 371 -15.97 -10.73 -0.10
CA GLU A 371 -14.56 -10.40 -0.23
C GLU A 371 -14.32 -8.91 0.02
N LYS A 372 -13.27 -8.60 0.81
CA LYS A 372 -12.81 -7.25 1.09
C LYS A 372 -12.64 -6.47 -0.21
N ARG A 373 -13.30 -5.32 -0.33
CA ARG A 373 -13.28 -4.52 -1.54
C ARG A 373 -12.22 -3.44 -1.54
N TYR A 374 -11.89 -2.87 -0.36
CA TYR A 374 -10.80 -1.93 -0.13
C TYR A 374 -10.57 -1.73 1.38
N ASN A 375 -9.41 -1.18 1.73
CA ASN A 375 -9.11 -0.75 3.09
C ASN A 375 -9.48 0.71 3.28
N ASP A 376 -10.07 1.03 4.43
CA ASP A 376 -10.35 2.41 4.83
C ASP A 376 -9.31 2.94 5.83
N TRP A 377 -9.52 4.17 6.29
CA TRP A 377 -8.62 4.78 7.27
C TRP A 377 -8.71 4.17 8.67
N GLU A 378 -9.76 3.46 9.02
CA GLU A 378 -9.80 2.69 10.28
C GLU A 378 -8.86 1.49 10.22
N VAL A 379 -8.82 0.80 9.08
CA VAL A 379 -7.81 -0.24 8.83
C VAL A 379 -6.41 0.38 8.86
N ALA A 380 -6.20 1.52 8.20
CA ALA A 380 -4.93 2.22 8.25
C ALA A 380 -4.52 2.57 9.69
N GLY A 381 -5.45 3.04 10.53
CA GLY A 381 -5.20 3.33 11.94
C GLY A 381 -4.68 2.12 12.70
N ARG A 382 -5.36 0.98 12.59
CA ARG A 382 -4.91 -0.28 13.23
C ARG A 382 -3.53 -0.74 12.74
N ARG A 383 -3.23 -0.56 11.44
CA ARG A 383 -1.89 -0.87 10.90
C ARG A 383 -0.83 0.05 11.48
N HIS A 384 -1.08 1.36 11.51
CA HIS A 384 -0.17 2.33 12.12
C HIS A 384 0.07 2.07 13.61
N GLU A 385 -0.99 1.77 14.36
CA GLU A 385 -0.89 1.42 15.78
C GLU A 385 0.04 0.22 16.00
N LEU A 386 -0.15 -0.87 15.25
CA LEU A 386 0.72 -2.03 15.31
C LEU A 386 2.17 -1.68 14.96
N LEU A 387 2.40 -0.97 13.85
CA LEU A 387 3.74 -0.66 13.38
C LEU A 387 4.48 0.27 14.34
N GLU A 388 3.82 1.29 14.88
CA GLU A 388 4.40 2.24 15.85
C GLU A 388 4.71 1.56 17.17
N ARG A 389 3.81 0.74 17.70
CA ARG A 389 4.05 -0.04 18.91
C ARG A 389 5.32 -0.89 18.78
N LEU A 390 5.49 -1.60 17.66
CA LEU A 390 6.67 -2.45 17.46
C LEU A 390 7.95 -1.63 17.31
N LEU A 391 7.92 -0.41 16.79
CA LEU A 391 9.06 0.52 16.81
C LEU A 391 9.40 0.92 18.24
N VAL A 392 8.42 1.38 19.02
CA VAL A 392 8.60 1.82 20.40
C VAL A 392 9.11 0.68 21.28
N ASP A 393 8.56 -0.53 21.16
CA ASP A 393 8.99 -1.73 21.89
C ASP A 393 10.48 -2.07 21.64
N ASN A 394 11.06 -1.60 20.54
CA ASN A 394 12.47 -1.79 20.17
C ASN A 394 13.34 -0.54 20.37
N GLY A 395 12.82 0.51 21.02
CA GLY A 395 13.58 1.72 21.35
C GLY A 395 13.75 2.71 20.20
N PHE A 396 12.90 2.63 19.21
CA PHE A 396 12.87 3.57 18.09
C PHE A 396 11.83 4.67 18.32
#